data_de03ad1d4da3a51f27b3324091483ed9
#
_entry.id   de03ad1d4da3a51f27b3324091483ed9
#
_cell.length_a   1.000
_cell.length_b   1.000
_cell.length_c   1.000
_cell.angle_alpha   90.00
_cell.angle_beta   90.00
_cell.angle_gamma   90.00
#
_symmetry.space_group_name_H-M   'P 1'
#
loop_
_entity.id
_entity.type
_entity.pdbx_description
1 polymer ?
#
loop_
_entity_poly.entity_id
_entity_poly.type
_entity_poly.pdbx_seq_one_letter_code
_entity_poly.pdbx_strand_id
1 'polypeptide(L)'
;MGPAPFNASASDLEGGVRLLEVHGELDLSTALQLEGPLDQATESADATVLIDLADCQFIDSTGIALIVRAWQRIDSRAGNGGKGGLVLCCQNEQVRRVLEVTGLEHSLRVFDTRDEAATALRG
;
A
#
# COMPACT_ATOMS: atom_id res chain seq x y z
N MET A 1 -15.62 -10.91 21.35
CA MET A 1 -14.63 -11.27 20.32
C MET A 1 -13.70 -10.10 20.05
N GLY A 2 -12.43 -10.37 19.93
CA GLY A 2 -11.47 -9.34 19.63
C GLY A 2 -11.49 -8.94 18.15
N PRO A 3 -10.67 -7.95 17.74
CA PRO A 3 -10.54 -7.58 16.34
C PRO A 3 -10.02 -8.75 15.50
N ALA A 4 -10.25 -8.69 14.21
CA ALA A 4 -9.74 -9.70 13.28
C ALA A 4 -8.20 -9.75 13.39
N PRO A 5 -7.59 -10.93 13.35
CA PRO A 5 -6.12 -11.00 13.41
C PRO A 5 -5.51 -10.28 12.21
N PHE A 6 -4.37 -9.65 12.45
CA PHE A 6 -3.64 -8.99 11.38
C PHE A 6 -3.11 -10.03 10.39
N ASN A 7 -3.20 -9.71 9.12
CA ASN A 7 -2.62 -10.53 8.07
C ASN A 7 -2.24 -9.64 6.89
N ALA A 8 -1.06 -9.87 6.34
CA ALA A 8 -0.63 -9.23 5.11
C ALA A 8 -0.23 -10.34 4.13
N SER A 9 -0.91 -10.40 2.99
CA SER A 9 -0.66 -11.42 1.98
C SER A 9 -0.27 -10.79 0.65
N ALA A 10 0.61 -11.45 -0.08
CA ALA A 10 1.11 -11.00 -1.37
C ALA A 10 0.70 -11.95 -2.47
N SER A 11 0.28 -11.40 -3.60
CA SER A 11 -0.05 -12.17 -4.80
C SER A 11 0.25 -11.33 -6.04
N ASP A 12 0.20 -11.96 -7.21
CA ASP A 12 0.46 -11.27 -8.45
C ASP A 12 -0.84 -11.12 -9.24
N LEU A 13 -1.08 -9.91 -9.74
CA LEU A 13 -2.20 -9.62 -10.63
C LEU A 13 -1.70 -9.58 -12.07
N GLU A 14 -2.63 -9.54 -13.03
CA GLU A 14 -2.30 -9.39 -14.44
C GLU A 14 -1.51 -8.09 -14.67
N GLY A 15 -0.64 -8.10 -15.66
CA GLY A 15 0.13 -6.92 -16.04
C GLY A 15 1.34 -6.67 -15.14
N GLY A 16 1.75 -7.66 -14.34
CA GLY A 16 2.94 -7.54 -13.51
C GLY A 16 2.74 -6.74 -12.22
N VAL A 17 1.50 -6.54 -11.82
CA VAL A 17 1.19 -5.81 -10.58
C VAL A 17 1.27 -6.75 -9.38
N ARG A 18 2.08 -6.38 -8.38
CA ARG A 18 2.14 -7.10 -7.10
C ARG A 18 1.07 -6.54 -6.17
N LEU A 19 0.18 -7.40 -5.71
CA LEU A 19 -0.88 -7.05 -4.78
C LEU A 19 -0.46 -7.40 -3.35
N LEU A 20 -0.57 -6.41 -2.45
CA LEU A 20 -0.42 -6.65 -1.01
C LEU A 20 -1.76 -6.35 -0.35
N GLU A 21 -2.39 -7.37 0.22
CA GLU A 21 -3.66 -7.22 0.94
C GLU A 21 -3.36 -7.12 2.44
N VAL A 22 -3.89 -6.07 3.07
CA VAL A 22 -3.71 -5.84 4.49
C VAL A 22 -5.06 -6.01 5.19
N HIS A 23 -5.11 -6.92 6.16
CA HIS A 23 -6.31 -7.22 6.94
C HIS A 23 -6.05 -6.90 8.42
N GLY A 24 -7.04 -6.32 9.10
CA GLY A 24 -6.95 -6.03 10.51
C GLY A 24 -6.42 -4.63 10.79
N GLU A 25 -5.70 -4.48 11.89
CA GLU A 25 -5.19 -3.18 12.31
C GLU A 25 -3.70 -3.07 12.02
N LEU A 26 -3.33 -2.02 11.28
CA LEU A 26 -1.93 -1.75 10.95
C LEU A 26 -1.40 -0.69 11.89
N ASP A 27 -0.72 -1.13 12.92
CA ASP A 27 -0.20 -0.28 14.00
C ASP A 27 1.20 -0.70 14.41
N LEU A 28 1.71 -0.11 15.49
CA LEU A 28 3.05 -0.40 15.99
C LEU A 28 3.27 -1.88 16.25
N SER A 29 2.25 -2.60 16.75
CA SER A 29 2.39 -4.02 17.08
C SER A 29 2.38 -4.94 15.87
N THR A 30 1.82 -4.51 14.74
CA THR A 30 1.67 -5.34 13.53
C THR A 30 2.56 -4.90 12.38
N ALA A 31 3.12 -3.69 12.46
CA ALA A 31 3.88 -3.09 11.35
C ALA A 31 5.01 -3.99 10.82
N LEU A 32 5.70 -4.69 11.72
CA LEU A 32 6.81 -5.57 11.32
C LEU A 32 6.35 -6.73 10.42
N GLN A 33 5.08 -7.14 10.55
CA GLN A 33 4.53 -8.21 9.72
C GLN A 33 4.29 -7.74 8.28
N LEU A 34 4.12 -6.45 8.06
CA LEU A 34 3.98 -5.89 6.73
C LEU A 34 5.33 -5.54 6.11
N GLU A 35 6.32 -5.21 6.93
CA GLU A 35 7.61 -4.73 6.46
C GLU A 35 8.30 -5.69 5.48
N GLY A 36 8.38 -6.97 5.83
CA GLY A 36 9.01 -7.98 4.98
C GLY A 36 8.36 -8.10 3.60
N PRO A 37 7.03 -8.38 3.54
CA PRO A 37 6.33 -8.45 2.26
C PRO A 37 6.44 -7.17 1.43
N LEU A 38 6.42 -6.01 2.09
CA LEU A 38 6.52 -4.73 1.42
C LEU A 38 7.91 -4.50 0.84
N ASP A 39 8.95 -4.85 1.59
CA ASP A 39 10.33 -4.76 1.10
C ASP A 39 10.55 -5.65 -0.11
N GLN A 40 10.04 -6.88 -0.08
CA GLN A 40 10.13 -7.80 -1.21
C GLN A 40 9.38 -7.25 -2.44
N ALA A 41 8.20 -6.70 -2.24
CA ALA A 41 7.39 -6.17 -3.33
C ALA A 41 8.06 -4.97 -4.01
N THR A 42 8.92 -4.25 -3.30
CA THR A 42 9.54 -3.01 -3.80
C THR A 42 11.03 -3.15 -4.14
N GLU A 43 11.54 -4.39 -4.22
CA GLU A 43 12.96 -4.61 -4.53
C GLU A 43 13.36 -4.18 -5.93
N SER A 44 12.51 -4.45 -6.91
CA SER A 44 12.81 -4.15 -8.31
C SER A 44 12.69 -2.65 -8.59
N ALA A 45 13.55 -2.14 -9.47
CA ALA A 45 13.46 -0.76 -9.94
C ALA A 45 12.16 -0.48 -10.69
N ASP A 46 11.57 -1.52 -11.27
CA ASP A 46 10.31 -1.41 -12.02
C ASP A 46 9.12 -1.96 -11.21
N ALA A 47 9.26 -2.09 -9.89
CA ALA A 47 8.21 -2.63 -9.05
C ALA A 47 6.91 -1.86 -9.21
N THR A 48 5.82 -2.58 -9.44
CA THR A 48 4.48 -2.03 -9.57
C THR A 48 3.62 -2.67 -8.50
N VAL A 49 3.24 -1.88 -7.49
CA VAL A 49 2.65 -2.40 -6.27
C VAL A 49 1.31 -1.74 -5.97
N LEU A 50 0.32 -2.57 -5.67
CA LEU A 50 -0.99 -2.12 -5.19
C LEU A 50 -1.15 -2.60 -3.76
N ILE A 51 -1.30 -1.67 -2.82
CA ILE A 51 -1.59 -2.02 -1.42
C ILE A 51 -3.09 -1.86 -1.22
N ASP A 52 -3.76 -2.98 -0.95
CA ASP A 52 -5.21 -3.03 -0.76
C ASP A 52 -5.52 -2.94 0.73
N LEU A 53 -6.11 -1.82 1.12
CA LEU A 53 -6.49 -1.53 2.50
C LEU A 53 -8.01 -1.70 2.74
N ALA A 54 -8.71 -2.37 1.82
CA ALA A 54 -10.17 -2.54 1.93
C ALA A 54 -10.58 -3.19 3.26
N ASP A 55 -9.80 -4.16 3.72
CA ASP A 55 -10.06 -4.87 4.97
C ASP A 55 -9.15 -4.41 6.13
N CYS A 56 -8.46 -3.30 5.94
CA CYS A 56 -7.67 -2.66 6.98
C CYS A 56 -8.62 -1.78 7.82
N GLN A 57 -8.74 -2.10 9.10
CA GLN A 57 -9.71 -1.45 9.97
C GLN A 57 -9.15 -0.23 10.68
N PHE A 58 -7.84 -0.13 10.77
CA PHE A 58 -7.16 0.94 11.49
C PHE A 58 -5.74 1.09 10.96
N ILE A 59 -5.27 2.32 10.87
CA ILE A 59 -3.89 2.61 10.52
C ILE A 59 -3.37 3.76 11.39
N ASP A 60 -2.16 3.61 11.91
CA ASP A 60 -1.52 4.68 12.68
C ASP A 60 -0.28 5.21 11.96
N SER A 61 0.45 6.11 12.61
CA SER A 61 1.62 6.75 12.01
C SER A 61 2.73 5.74 11.66
N THR A 62 2.83 4.63 12.39
CA THR A 62 3.82 3.59 12.09
C THR A 62 3.52 2.92 10.77
N GLY A 63 2.26 2.55 10.56
CA GLY A 63 1.82 1.95 9.30
C GLY A 63 1.98 2.90 8.12
N ILE A 64 1.61 4.16 8.33
CA ILE A 64 1.76 5.19 7.31
C ILE A 64 3.24 5.37 6.94
N ALA A 65 4.12 5.38 7.92
CA ALA A 65 5.57 5.54 7.68
C ALA A 65 6.13 4.41 6.82
N LEU A 66 5.67 3.18 7.03
CA LEU A 66 6.10 2.04 6.20
C LEU A 66 5.67 2.24 4.73
N ILE A 67 4.42 2.64 4.52
CA ILE A 67 3.89 2.86 3.18
C ILE A 67 4.64 4.00 2.49
N VAL A 68 4.87 5.10 3.20
CA VAL A 68 5.58 6.25 2.66
C VAL A 68 7.00 5.88 2.25
N ARG A 69 7.71 5.13 3.08
CA ARG A 69 9.09 4.71 2.75
C ARG A 69 9.12 3.82 1.51
N ALA A 70 8.15 2.92 1.38
CA ALA A 70 8.05 2.06 0.20
C ALA A 70 7.77 2.89 -1.05
N TRP A 71 6.84 3.83 -0.95
CA TRP A 71 6.54 4.74 -2.06
C TRP A 71 7.77 5.57 -2.45
N GLN A 72 8.49 6.11 -1.47
CA GLN A 72 9.68 6.91 -1.73
C GLN A 72 10.77 6.12 -2.45
N ARG A 73 10.94 4.83 -2.11
CA ARG A 73 11.90 3.98 -2.80
C ARG A 73 11.56 3.84 -4.28
N ILE A 74 10.28 3.60 -4.58
CA ILE A 74 9.83 3.44 -5.96
C ILE A 74 9.90 4.77 -6.71
N ASP A 75 9.45 5.84 -6.09
CA ASP A 75 9.44 7.18 -6.69
C ASP A 75 10.86 7.65 -7.03
N SER A 76 11.80 7.41 -6.15
CA SER A 76 13.21 7.72 -6.36
C SER A 76 13.77 7.02 -7.59
N ARG A 77 13.45 5.74 -7.75
CA ARG A 77 13.89 4.94 -8.89
C ARG A 77 13.22 5.39 -10.19
N ALA A 78 11.95 5.79 -10.12
CA ALA A 78 11.23 6.32 -11.27
C ALA A 78 11.89 7.60 -11.77
N GLY A 79 12.35 8.46 -10.86
CA GLY A 79 13.09 9.66 -11.20
C GLY A 79 14.43 9.38 -11.89
N ASN A 80 14.95 8.15 -11.76
CA ASN A 80 16.18 7.68 -12.39
C ASN A 80 15.95 6.73 -13.57
N GLY A 81 14.75 6.78 -14.16
CA GLY A 81 14.42 5.98 -15.33
C GLY A 81 13.65 4.69 -15.05
N GLY A 82 13.38 4.36 -13.81
CA GLY A 82 12.53 3.22 -13.45
C GLY A 82 11.10 3.48 -13.85
N LYS A 83 10.32 2.40 -14.05
CA LYS A 83 8.93 2.49 -14.51
C LYS A 83 7.92 2.03 -13.47
N GLY A 84 8.37 1.83 -12.24
CA GLY A 84 7.52 1.34 -11.17
C GLY A 84 6.54 2.36 -10.66
N GLY A 85 5.61 1.88 -9.84
CA GLY A 85 4.65 2.74 -9.17
C GLY A 85 4.05 2.03 -7.97
N LEU A 86 3.55 2.80 -7.03
CA LEU A 86 2.83 2.29 -5.87
C LEU A 86 1.57 3.09 -5.68
N VAL A 87 0.43 2.40 -5.58
CA VAL A 87 -0.86 3.02 -5.31
C VAL A 87 -1.57 2.27 -4.19
N LEU A 88 -2.57 2.91 -3.62
CA LEU A 88 -3.41 2.32 -2.58
C LEU A 88 -4.84 2.20 -3.07
N CYS A 89 -5.59 1.24 -2.54
CA CYS A 89 -7.04 1.28 -2.63
C CYS A 89 -7.64 1.14 -1.24
N CYS A 90 -8.67 1.93 -0.96
CA CYS A 90 -9.27 1.99 0.36
C CYS A 90 -10.65 2.63 0.29
N GLN A 91 -11.68 1.95 0.84
CA GLN A 91 -13.01 2.50 0.99
C GLN A 91 -13.37 2.78 2.44
N ASN A 92 -12.60 2.25 3.38
CA ASN A 92 -12.85 2.46 4.80
C ASN A 92 -12.65 3.94 5.15
N GLU A 93 -13.72 4.59 5.60
CA GLU A 93 -13.70 6.02 5.87
C GLU A 93 -12.69 6.42 6.95
N GLN A 94 -12.51 5.60 7.97
CA GLN A 94 -11.59 5.90 9.06
C GLN A 94 -10.13 5.90 8.57
N VAL A 95 -9.78 4.89 7.80
CA VAL A 95 -8.44 4.79 7.22
C VAL A 95 -8.24 5.89 6.19
N ARG A 96 -9.24 6.12 5.34
CA ARG A 96 -9.18 7.17 4.32
C ARG A 96 -8.97 8.55 4.94
N ARG A 97 -9.65 8.81 6.06
CA ARG A 97 -9.50 10.07 6.79
C ARG A 97 -8.07 10.27 7.29
N VAL A 98 -7.44 9.22 7.81
CA VAL A 98 -6.05 9.31 8.26
C VAL A 98 -5.14 9.68 7.08
N LEU A 99 -5.37 9.08 5.92
CA LEU A 99 -4.59 9.39 4.72
C LEU A 99 -4.80 10.84 4.29
N GLU A 100 -6.03 11.35 4.39
CA GLU A 100 -6.35 12.74 4.06
C GLU A 100 -5.68 13.72 5.03
N VAL A 101 -5.79 13.47 6.33
CA VAL A 101 -5.25 14.35 7.37
C VAL A 101 -3.74 14.45 7.28
N THR A 102 -3.06 13.37 6.92
CA THR A 102 -1.61 13.38 6.77
C THR A 102 -1.15 14.02 5.47
N GLY A 103 -2.07 14.34 4.56
CA GLY A 103 -1.73 14.90 3.26
C GLY A 103 -1.17 13.89 2.27
N LEU A 104 -1.21 12.61 2.62
CA LEU A 104 -0.62 11.56 1.80
C LEU A 104 -1.29 11.44 0.43
N GLU A 105 -2.57 11.75 0.33
CA GLU A 105 -3.30 11.71 -0.94
C GLU A 105 -2.76 12.67 -2.00
N HIS A 106 -2.02 13.70 -1.61
CA HIS A 106 -1.42 14.62 -2.56
C HIS A 106 -0.18 14.04 -3.26
N SER A 107 0.44 13.06 -2.66
CA SER A 107 1.67 12.46 -3.18
C SER A 107 1.45 11.04 -3.67
N LEU A 108 0.58 10.30 -3.00
CA LEU A 108 0.33 8.89 -3.24
C LEU A 108 -1.13 8.71 -3.65
N ARG A 109 -1.37 8.16 -4.83
CA ARG A 109 -2.73 8.00 -5.33
C ARG A 109 -3.49 6.93 -4.56
N VAL A 110 -4.71 7.27 -4.15
CA VAL A 110 -5.61 6.39 -3.41
C VAL A 110 -6.90 6.22 -4.22
N PHE A 111 -7.22 4.98 -4.53
CA PHE A 111 -8.42 4.63 -5.30
C PHE A 111 -9.47 3.99 -4.41
N ASP A 112 -10.72 4.02 -4.84
CA ASP A 112 -11.80 3.40 -4.09
C ASP A 112 -11.78 1.88 -4.22
N THR A 113 -11.44 1.37 -5.39
CA THR A 113 -11.48 -0.07 -5.66
C THR A 113 -10.14 -0.60 -6.15
N ARG A 114 -9.96 -1.92 -5.97
CA ARG A 114 -8.80 -2.62 -6.49
C ARG A 114 -8.71 -2.50 -8.00
N ASP A 115 -9.83 -2.64 -8.70
CA ASP A 115 -9.86 -2.59 -10.16
C ASP A 115 -9.40 -1.24 -10.69
N GLU A 116 -9.85 -0.16 -10.09
CA GLU A 116 -9.42 1.18 -10.47
C GLU A 116 -7.92 1.37 -10.25
N ALA A 117 -7.43 0.91 -9.10
CA ALA A 117 -6.01 1.02 -8.75
C ALA A 117 -5.14 0.20 -9.72
N ALA A 118 -5.54 -1.03 -10.00
CA ALA A 118 -4.80 -1.90 -10.91
C ALA A 118 -4.77 -1.33 -12.32
N THR A 119 -5.91 -0.79 -12.79
CA THR A 119 -6.00 -0.17 -14.11
C THR A 119 -5.05 1.03 -14.22
N ALA A 120 -4.98 1.85 -13.17
CA ALA A 120 -4.09 3.01 -13.14
C ALA A 120 -2.62 2.59 -13.23
N LEU A 121 -2.25 1.49 -12.59
CA LEU A 121 -0.87 0.98 -12.63
C LEU A 121 -0.50 0.39 -13.98
N ARG A 122 -1.46 -0.21 -14.68
CA ARG A 122 -1.22 -0.82 -16.00
C ARG A 122 -1.21 0.22 -17.12
N GLY A 123 -1.92 1.29 -16.89
CA GLY A 123 -2.03 2.38 -17.85
C GLY A 123 -0.88 3.31 -17.77
#